data_8768e3bf56bab6596f69d097abff7504
#
_entry.id   8768e3bf56bab6596f69d097abff7504
#
_cell.length_a   1.000
_cell.length_b   1.000
_cell.length_c   1.000
_cell.angle_alpha   90.00
_cell.angle_beta   90.00
_cell.angle_gamma   90.00
#
_symmetry.space_group_name_H-M   'P 1'
#
loop_
_entity.id
_entity.type
_entity.pdbx_description
1 polymer ?
#
loop_
_entity_poly.entity_id
_entity_poly.type
_entity_poly.pdbx_seq_one_letter_code
_entity_poly.pdbx_strand_id
1 'polypeptide(L)'
;GGLPALRGPAMKLGQMLSLQTDLLPEEMIEELGRLQMEAPGMHPSLVRAQFRSSMGSNPEQLFAKFDPKPFAAASLGQVHNAVTLEGDEVAVKIQYPGIADAIASDFKLLRTIALPAQLSKYVTRELLDELQTQIVAETDYEREAENIDFFRTGLEPLGFVRVPDVHREYSSGRVLTMSRLEGEHLDALLATDPPQELRDRIGANLLELYYFQLLHMQAFHADPHWGNYLFRHDGSIGLVDFGCVKYVPPKFVENLRKIFLYPGPRDAEDFRRLLEERYSLYGKRIGAATTRALVQFAERFYGRVYPPQIERDDEPFDFSDAGALRDYTTHSLRVTRAKGALPEYVFLARAEAGLYQTLHRLGARVHTSRIVRRYLDG
;
A
#
# COMPACT_ATOMS: atom_id res chain seq x y z
N GLY A 1 16.12 -21.43 18.49
CA GLY A 1 16.08 -20.53 19.64
C GLY A 1 16.71 -19.20 19.27
N GLY A 2 15.94 -18.13 19.09
CA GLY A 2 16.53 -16.81 18.92
C GLY A 2 15.69 -15.71 18.25
N LEU A 3 14.42 -15.92 17.95
CA LEU A 3 13.60 -14.89 17.30
C LEU A 3 12.50 -14.19 18.16
N PRO A 4 12.42 -14.33 19.50
CA PRO A 4 11.32 -13.70 20.26
C PRO A 4 11.46 -12.20 20.50
N ALA A 5 12.56 -11.55 20.08
CA ALA A 5 12.82 -10.13 20.37
C ALA A 5 12.42 -9.16 19.25
N LEU A 6 12.01 -9.66 18.09
CA LEU A 6 11.75 -8.86 16.87
C LEU A 6 10.24 -8.53 16.72
N ARG A 7 9.60 -7.89 17.70
CA ARG A 7 8.13 -7.87 17.78
C ARG A 7 7.39 -6.79 16.97
N GLY A 8 7.99 -5.74 16.55
CA GLY A 8 7.26 -4.65 15.82
C GLY A 8 7.80 -4.47 14.41
N PRO A 9 9.07 -4.11 14.27
CA PRO A 9 9.68 -3.85 12.95
C PRO A 9 9.86 -5.10 12.11
N ALA A 10 10.10 -6.28 12.74
CA ALA A 10 10.11 -7.55 12.01
C ALA A 10 8.73 -7.92 11.46
N MET A 11 7.65 -7.56 12.17
CA MET A 11 6.29 -7.69 11.65
C MET A 11 6.10 -6.84 10.39
N LYS A 12 6.49 -5.56 10.43
CA LYS A 12 6.35 -4.66 9.27
C LYS A 12 7.27 -5.07 8.12
N LEU A 13 8.51 -5.45 8.43
CA LEU A 13 9.42 -6.03 7.45
C LEU A 13 8.84 -7.31 6.85
N GLY A 14 8.25 -8.16 7.67
CA GLY A 14 7.54 -9.36 7.26
C GLY A 14 6.33 -9.05 6.38
N GLN A 15 5.52 -8.04 6.72
CA GLN A 15 4.42 -7.55 5.88
C GLN A 15 4.94 -7.02 4.55
N MET A 16 5.99 -6.21 4.56
CA MET A 16 6.60 -5.67 3.36
C MET A 16 7.22 -6.75 2.48
N LEU A 17 7.80 -7.78 3.07
CA LEU A 17 8.42 -8.90 2.38
C LEU A 17 7.41 -10.01 2.04
N SER A 18 6.35 -10.22 2.82
CA SER A 18 5.33 -11.26 2.56
C SER A 18 4.44 -10.93 1.36
N LEU A 19 4.26 -9.66 1.02
CA LEU A 19 3.63 -9.25 -0.23
C LEU A 19 4.55 -9.49 -1.44
N GLN A 20 5.82 -9.80 -1.19
CA GLN A 20 6.78 -10.35 -2.16
C GLN A 20 6.95 -11.85 -1.89
N THR A 21 5.82 -12.58 -1.84
CA THR A 21 5.73 -13.99 -1.43
C THR A 21 6.75 -14.93 -2.06
N ASP A 22 7.32 -14.54 -3.20
CA ASP A 22 8.27 -15.35 -3.95
C ASP A 22 9.74 -14.94 -3.76
N LEU A 23 10.03 -13.93 -2.92
CA LEU A 23 11.40 -13.58 -2.54
C LEU A 23 11.86 -14.29 -1.26
N LEU A 24 10.90 -14.73 -0.43
CA LEU A 24 11.18 -15.43 0.81
C LEU A 24 10.75 -16.90 0.69
N PRO A 25 11.47 -17.84 1.34
CA PRO A 25 10.98 -19.22 1.52
C PRO A 25 9.63 -19.23 2.24
N GLU A 26 8.74 -20.14 1.86
CA GLU A 26 7.41 -20.31 2.46
C GLU A 26 7.46 -20.40 4.00
N GLU A 27 8.43 -21.12 4.54
CA GLU A 27 8.65 -21.27 5.99
C GLU A 27 8.92 -19.92 6.68
N MET A 28 9.58 -19.00 5.97
CA MET A 28 9.91 -17.66 6.49
C MET A 28 8.70 -16.74 6.42
N ILE A 29 7.87 -16.88 5.39
CA ILE A 29 6.59 -16.17 5.24
C ILE A 29 5.61 -16.61 6.32
N GLU A 30 5.50 -17.92 6.58
CA GLU A 30 4.67 -18.45 7.66
C GLU A 30 5.13 -17.97 9.04
N GLU A 31 6.45 -17.99 9.32
CA GLU A 31 6.99 -17.54 10.60
C GLU A 31 6.77 -16.03 10.80
N LEU A 32 6.96 -15.22 9.76
CA LEU A 32 6.67 -13.79 9.77
C LEU A 32 5.17 -13.52 9.89
N GLY A 33 4.32 -14.34 9.24
CA GLY A 33 2.87 -14.29 9.36
C GLY A 33 2.37 -14.62 10.78
N ARG A 34 2.98 -15.60 11.45
CA ARG A 34 2.69 -15.91 12.87
C ARG A 34 3.04 -14.76 13.81
N LEU A 35 4.14 -14.06 13.53
CA LEU A 35 4.54 -12.87 14.31
C LEU A 35 3.52 -11.73 14.16
N GLN A 36 2.78 -11.66 13.06
CA GLN A 36 1.71 -10.66 12.84
C GLN A 36 0.49 -10.88 13.74
N MET A 37 0.14 -12.13 14.01
CA MET A 37 -1.12 -12.47 14.68
C MET A 37 -1.04 -12.42 16.22
N GLU A 38 0.14 -12.33 16.80
CA GLU A 38 0.36 -12.53 18.25
C GLU A 38 0.83 -11.31 19.03
N ALA A 39 0.85 -10.09 18.46
CA ALA A 39 1.20 -8.92 19.27
C ALA A 39 0.02 -8.52 20.16
N PRO A 40 0.03 -8.78 21.47
CA PRO A 40 -1.01 -8.35 22.36
C PRO A 40 -1.05 -6.82 22.37
N GLY A 41 -2.27 -6.23 22.37
CA GLY A 41 -2.44 -4.80 22.53
C GLY A 41 -1.75 -4.27 23.78
N MET A 42 -1.37 -3.00 23.78
CA MET A 42 -0.80 -2.36 24.98
C MET A 42 -1.77 -2.46 26.13
N HIS A 43 -1.22 -2.72 27.32
CA HIS A 43 -2.03 -2.61 28.54
C HIS A 43 -2.56 -1.18 28.70
N PRO A 44 -3.81 -0.96 29.18
CA PRO A 44 -4.41 0.38 29.31
C PRO A 44 -3.56 1.41 30.06
N SER A 45 -2.76 0.96 31.03
CA SER A 45 -1.83 1.85 31.75
C SER A 45 -0.70 2.37 30.85
N LEU A 46 -0.19 1.56 29.90
CA LEU A 46 0.81 1.97 28.93
C LEU A 46 0.22 2.92 27.89
N VAL A 47 -1.02 2.67 27.47
CA VAL A 47 -1.75 3.59 26.57
C VAL A 47 -1.84 4.98 27.19
N ARG A 48 -2.31 5.07 28.46
CA ARG A 48 -2.39 6.35 29.19
C ARG A 48 -1.02 7.01 29.36
N ALA A 49 0.00 6.22 29.71
CA ALA A 49 1.36 6.74 29.88
C ALA A 49 1.91 7.31 28.57
N GLN A 50 1.75 6.58 27.46
CA GLN A 50 2.19 7.00 26.13
C GLN A 50 1.43 8.24 25.65
N PHE A 51 0.10 8.24 25.80
CA PHE A 51 -0.76 9.37 25.47
C PHE A 51 -0.35 10.62 26.27
N ARG A 52 -0.24 10.51 27.59
CA ARG A 52 0.15 11.63 28.47
C ARG A 52 1.57 12.12 28.14
N SER A 53 2.50 11.24 27.83
CA SER A 53 3.87 11.63 27.42
C SER A 53 3.87 12.44 26.12
N SER A 54 2.92 12.20 25.24
CA SER A 54 2.83 12.84 23.93
C SER A 54 1.95 14.09 23.92
N MET A 55 0.85 14.08 24.69
CA MET A 55 -0.16 15.14 24.70
C MET A 55 -0.11 16.04 25.96
N GLY A 56 0.70 15.68 26.95
CA GLY A 56 0.78 16.43 28.22
C GLY A 56 -0.37 16.19 29.19
N SER A 57 -1.44 15.51 28.77
CA SER A 57 -2.66 15.26 29.53
C SER A 57 -3.15 13.81 29.35
N ASN A 58 -3.97 13.32 30.28
CA ASN A 58 -4.57 11.99 30.09
C ASN A 58 -5.70 12.04 29.05
N PRO A 59 -6.01 10.92 28.36
CA PRO A 59 -7.11 10.88 27.38
C PRO A 59 -8.45 11.37 27.94
N GLU A 60 -8.77 11.01 29.17
CA GLU A 60 -10.02 11.38 29.85
C GLU A 60 -10.17 12.87 30.16
N GLN A 61 -9.10 13.66 29.98
CA GLN A 61 -9.10 15.12 30.13
C GLN A 61 -9.32 15.84 28.80
N LEU A 62 -8.97 15.18 27.69
CA LEU A 62 -9.07 15.73 26.33
C LEU A 62 -10.31 15.26 25.59
N PHE A 63 -10.81 14.05 25.91
CA PHE A 63 -11.98 13.47 25.24
C PHE A 63 -13.17 13.38 26.23
N ALA A 64 -14.37 13.60 25.73
CA ALA A 64 -15.60 13.33 26.48
C ALA A 64 -15.75 11.84 26.77
N LYS A 65 -15.26 10.99 25.86
CA LYS A 65 -15.20 9.54 26.03
C LYS A 65 -13.94 9.00 25.35
N PHE A 66 -13.23 8.11 26.03
CA PHE A 66 -12.08 7.39 25.47
C PHE A 66 -12.22 5.90 25.82
N ASP A 67 -12.17 5.03 24.79
CA ASP A 67 -12.19 3.58 25.01
C ASP A 67 -10.74 3.10 25.21
N PRO A 68 -10.36 2.60 26.41
CA PRO A 68 -9.01 2.10 26.66
C PRO A 68 -8.72 0.78 25.94
N LYS A 69 -9.73 0.09 25.39
CA LYS A 69 -9.57 -1.11 24.58
C LYS A 69 -9.43 -0.70 23.12
N PRO A 70 -8.33 -1.08 22.43
CA PRO A 70 -8.20 -0.80 21.02
C PRO A 70 -9.25 -1.57 20.21
N PHE A 71 -9.79 -0.96 19.18
CA PHE A 71 -10.69 -1.63 18.23
C PHE A 71 -9.94 -2.14 16.99
N ALA A 72 -8.72 -1.61 16.74
CA ALA A 72 -7.87 -2.04 15.65
C ALA A 72 -6.39 -1.99 16.05
N ALA A 73 -5.59 -2.84 15.41
CA ALA A 73 -4.14 -2.74 15.43
C ALA A 73 -3.69 -1.82 14.28
N ALA A 74 -2.73 -0.93 14.58
CA ALA A 74 -1.96 -0.23 13.56
C ALA A 74 -0.59 -0.89 13.42
N SER A 75 0.11 -0.67 12.29
CA SER A 75 1.42 -1.29 12.05
C SER A 75 2.44 -1.00 13.15
N LEU A 76 2.45 0.22 13.69
CA LEU A 76 3.40 0.66 14.73
C LEU A 76 2.69 1.18 15.99
N GLY A 77 1.43 0.82 16.20
CA GLY A 77 0.61 1.28 17.31
C GLY A 77 -0.72 0.57 17.40
N GLN A 78 -1.67 1.19 18.03
CA GLN A 78 -3.05 0.71 18.11
C GLN A 78 -4.04 1.87 18.03
N VAL A 79 -5.29 1.56 17.63
CA VAL A 79 -6.33 2.55 17.36
C VAL A 79 -7.46 2.38 18.37
N HIS A 80 -7.87 3.50 18.98
CA HIS A 80 -8.90 3.58 19.99
C HIS A 80 -10.08 4.41 19.51
N ASN A 81 -11.30 4.05 19.93
CA ASN A 81 -12.46 4.91 19.77
C ASN A 81 -12.45 6.01 20.83
N ALA A 82 -12.77 7.23 20.41
CA ALA A 82 -12.98 8.33 21.31
C ALA A 82 -14.12 9.24 20.80
N VAL A 83 -14.59 10.13 21.68
CA VAL A 83 -15.52 11.21 21.33
C VAL A 83 -14.89 12.49 21.83
N THR A 84 -14.76 13.49 20.98
CA THR A 84 -14.22 14.80 21.35
C THR A 84 -15.14 15.53 22.33
N LEU A 85 -14.68 16.62 22.90
CA LEU A 85 -15.53 17.44 23.78
C LEU A 85 -16.70 18.10 23.02
N GLU A 86 -16.54 18.29 21.71
CA GLU A 86 -17.54 18.81 20.78
C GLU A 86 -18.57 17.76 20.36
N GLY A 87 -18.30 16.47 20.62
CA GLY A 87 -19.21 15.35 20.33
C GLY A 87 -18.85 14.57 19.05
N ASP A 88 -17.72 14.85 18.41
CA ASP A 88 -17.29 14.15 17.20
C ASP A 88 -16.74 12.75 17.52
N GLU A 89 -17.20 11.74 16.80
CA GLU A 89 -16.61 10.39 16.84
C GLU A 89 -15.28 10.35 16.12
N VAL A 90 -14.23 9.96 16.83
CA VAL A 90 -12.85 9.94 16.31
C VAL A 90 -12.17 8.60 16.55
N ALA A 91 -11.21 8.30 15.68
CA ALA A 91 -10.23 7.24 15.83
C ALA A 91 -8.91 7.85 16.31
N VAL A 92 -8.39 7.35 17.42
CA VAL A 92 -7.15 7.81 18.03
C VAL A 92 -6.06 6.75 17.87
N LYS A 93 -5.12 6.99 16.98
CA LYS A 93 -3.96 6.12 16.72
C LYS A 93 -2.85 6.49 17.69
N ILE A 94 -2.41 5.54 18.50
CA ILE A 94 -1.38 5.73 19.54
C ILE A 94 -0.22 4.80 19.25
N GLN A 95 0.97 5.38 19.13
CA GLN A 95 2.20 4.67 18.81
C GLN A 95 2.71 3.83 19.97
N TYR A 96 3.28 2.67 19.68
CA TYR A 96 3.98 1.87 20.69
C TYR A 96 5.19 2.62 21.27
N PRO A 97 5.41 2.60 22.60
CA PRO A 97 6.55 3.28 23.20
C PRO A 97 7.87 2.66 22.72
N GLY A 98 8.85 3.53 22.40
CA GLY A 98 10.20 3.12 21.99
C GLY A 98 10.29 2.46 20.60
N ILE A 99 9.25 2.54 19.77
CA ILE A 99 9.20 1.83 18.49
C ILE A 99 10.30 2.29 17.52
N ALA A 100 10.65 3.59 17.49
CA ALA A 100 11.71 4.12 16.63
C ALA A 100 13.09 3.52 16.97
N ASP A 101 13.40 3.39 18.27
CA ASP A 101 14.66 2.79 18.74
C ASP A 101 14.70 1.28 18.45
N ALA A 102 13.57 0.60 18.60
CA ALA A 102 13.43 -0.81 18.25
C ALA A 102 13.68 -1.03 16.75
N ILE A 103 13.10 -0.21 15.87
CA ILE A 103 13.34 -0.25 14.43
C ILE A 103 14.84 -0.11 14.13
N ALA A 104 15.50 0.92 14.69
CA ALA A 104 16.92 1.16 14.46
C ALA A 104 17.79 -0.04 14.88
N SER A 105 17.48 -0.63 16.03
CA SER A 105 18.18 -1.80 16.57
C SER A 105 17.99 -3.04 15.70
N ASP A 106 16.77 -3.29 15.24
CA ASP A 106 16.44 -4.45 14.42
C ASP A 106 17.09 -4.39 13.04
N PHE A 107 17.09 -3.22 12.39
CA PHE A 107 17.81 -3.04 11.13
C PHE A 107 19.33 -3.17 11.28
N LYS A 108 19.89 -2.70 12.41
CA LYS A 108 21.30 -2.94 12.72
C LYS A 108 21.60 -4.44 12.83
N LEU A 109 20.73 -5.20 13.51
CA LEU A 109 20.86 -6.66 13.61
C LEU A 109 20.74 -7.32 12.23
N LEU A 110 19.74 -6.96 11.41
CA LEU A 110 19.54 -7.51 10.07
C LEU A 110 20.77 -7.31 9.15
N ARG A 111 21.46 -6.17 9.28
CA ARG A 111 22.69 -5.91 8.52
C ARG A 111 23.88 -6.76 8.95
N THR A 112 23.86 -7.28 10.19
CA THR A 112 24.94 -8.11 10.74
C THR A 112 24.72 -9.61 10.53
N ILE A 113 23.48 -10.03 10.29
CA ILE A 113 23.16 -11.43 10.01
C ILE A 113 23.65 -11.75 8.58
N ALA A 114 24.48 -12.78 8.46
CA ALA A 114 24.85 -13.33 7.16
C ALA A 114 23.61 -13.96 6.53
N LEU A 115 22.99 -13.25 5.59
CA LEU A 115 21.86 -13.77 4.83
C LEU A 115 22.31 -14.98 4.02
N PRO A 116 21.50 -16.06 3.93
CA PRO A 116 21.78 -17.17 3.02
C PRO A 116 22.05 -16.66 1.62
N ALA A 117 23.00 -17.27 0.90
CA ALA A 117 23.42 -16.82 -0.44
C ALA A 117 22.27 -16.68 -1.44
N GLN A 118 21.17 -17.41 -1.24
CA GLN A 118 19.95 -17.32 -2.02
C GLN A 118 19.17 -16.01 -1.75
N LEU A 119 19.16 -15.53 -0.50
CA LEU A 119 18.48 -14.29 -0.08
C LEU A 119 19.34 -13.04 -0.32
N SER A 120 20.66 -13.14 -0.17
CA SER A 120 21.60 -12.02 -0.37
C SER A 120 21.58 -11.45 -1.80
N LYS A 121 21.06 -12.22 -2.76
CA LYS A 121 20.87 -11.74 -4.16
C LYS A 121 19.72 -10.75 -4.31
N TYR A 122 18.74 -10.79 -3.40
CA TYR A 122 17.51 -10.01 -3.48
C TYR A 122 17.44 -8.94 -2.41
N VAL A 123 18.01 -9.20 -1.24
CA VAL A 123 18.06 -8.25 -0.11
C VAL A 123 19.38 -7.48 -0.19
N THR A 124 19.39 -6.42 -0.98
CA THR A 124 20.53 -5.51 -1.08
C THR A 124 20.59 -4.54 0.09
N ARG A 125 21.75 -3.92 0.32
CA ARG A 125 21.87 -2.87 1.34
C ARG A 125 20.97 -1.69 1.03
N GLU A 126 20.90 -1.30 -0.23
CA GLU A 126 20.05 -0.21 -0.72
C GLU A 126 18.57 -0.48 -0.43
N LEU A 127 18.11 -1.72 -0.64
CA LEU A 127 16.75 -2.11 -0.31
C LEU A 127 16.49 -2.04 1.20
N LEU A 128 17.43 -2.52 2.04
CA LEU A 128 17.30 -2.43 3.49
C LEU A 128 17.29 -0.99 3.98
N ASP A 129 18.11 -0.11 3.38
CA ASP A 129 18.16 1.31 3.72
C ASP A 129 16.85 2.02 3.34
N GLU A 130 16.29 1.71 2.17
CA GLU A 130 14.99 2.24 1.75
C GLU A 130 13.86 1.75 2.64
N LEU A 131 13.83 0.44 2.97
CA LEU A 131 12.84 -0.14 3.87
C LEU A 131 12.93 0.47 5.27
N GLN A 132 14.13 0.66 5.80
CA GLN A 132 14.31 1.34 7.08
C GLN A 132 13.81 2.78 7.03
N THR A 133 14.18 3.52 5.99
CA THR A 133 13.72 4.90 5.79
C THR A 133 12.20 4.98 5.77
N GLN A 134 11.55 4.05 5.06
CA GLN A 134 10.10 4.00 4.97
C GLN A 134 9.44 3.67 6.32
N ILE A 135 9.95 2.65 7.04
CA ILE A 135 9.38 2.25 8.33
C ILE A 135 9.60 3.35 9.39
N VAL A 136 10.76 4.02 9.37
CA VAL A 136 11.02 5.16 10.25
C VAL A 136 10.07 6.32 9.91
N ALA A 137 9.80 6.58 8.64
CA ALA A 137 8.85 7.61 8.23
C ALA A 137 7.42 7.34 8.73
N GLU A 138 7.02 6.07 8.85
CA GLU A 138 5.72 5.67 9.44
C GLU A 138 5.63 5.90 10.96
N THR A 139 6.75 6.18 11.65
CA THR A 139 6.73 6.59 13.06
C THR A 139 6.41 8.08 13.25
N ASP A 140 6.32 8.84 12.18
CA ASP A 140 6.04 10.28 12.21
C ASP A 140 4.56 10.53 11.90
N TYR A 141 3.76 10.69 12.95
CA TYR A 141 2.33 10.92 12.81
C TYR A 141 1.98 12.35 12.38
N GLU A 142 2.89 13.32 12.51
CA GLU A 142 2.72 14.65 11.93
C GLU A 142 2.76 14.57 10.41
N ARG A 143 3.72 13.82 9.88
CA ARG A 143 3.81 13.54 8.45
C ARG A 143 2.63 12.74 7.93
N GLU A 144 2.13 11.75 8.69
CA GLU A 144 0.92 11.01 8.33
C GLU A 144 -0.29 11.95 8.26
N ALA A 145 -0.42 12.88 9.20
CA ALA A 145 -1.47 13.90 9.21
C ALA A 145 -1.40 14.83 7.98
N GLU A 146 -0.19 15.24 7.56
CA GLU A 146 0.02 16.01 6.34
C GLU A 146 -0.37 15.23 5.08
N ASN A 147 -0.04 13.93 5.03
CA ASN A 147 -0.44 13.04 3.95
C ASN A 147 -1.98 12.92 3.89
N ILE A 148 -2.66 12.78 5.03
CA ILE A 148 -4.14 12.74 5.08
C ILE A 148 -4.71 14.02 4.45
N ASP A 149 -4.25 15.20 4.85
CA ASP A 149 -4.73 16.47 4.31
C ASP A 149 -4.48 16.58 2.80
N PHE A 150 -3.29 16.16 2.33
CA PHE A 150 -2.94 16.13 0.92
C PHE A 150 -3.89 15.21 0.12
N PHE A 151 -4.11 13.98 0.60
CA PHE A 151 -4.99 13.03 -0.08
C PHE A 151 -6.45 13.42 0.02
N ARG A 152 -6.91 13.98 1.14
CA ARG A 152 -8.27 14.47 1.30
C ARG A 152 -8.61 15.54 0.26
N THR A 153 -7.71 16.50 0.09
CA THR A 153 -7.88 17.56 -0.91
C THR A 153 -7.74 17.02 -2.34
N GLY A 154 -6.72 16.19 -2.59
CA GLY A 154 -6.43 15.66 -3.93
C GLY A 154 -7.47 14.69 -4.45
N LEU A 155 -8.14 13.92 -3.57
CA LEU A 155 -9.13 12.91 -3.95
C LEU A 155 -10.57 13.44 -3.96
N GLU A 156 -10.81 14.69 -3.59
CA GLU A 156 -12.15 15.31 -3.61
C GLU A 156 -12.88 15.12 -4.97
N PRO A 157 -12.21 15.24 -6.14
CA PRO A 157 -12.87 15.05 -7.43
C PRO A 157 -13.45 13.65 -7.65
N LEU A 158 -12.96 12.65 -6.93
CA LEU A 158 -13.43 11.25 -7.03
C LEU A 158 -14.70 10.99 -6.20
N GLY A 159 -15.42 11.88 -5.71
CA GLY A 159 -16.72 11.80 -5.03
C GLY A 159 -17.09 10.50 -4.25
N PHE A 160 -16.54 9.36 -4.65
CA PHE A 160 -16.72 8.04 -4.02
C PHE A 160 -15.64 7.70 -2.99
N VAL A 161 -14.59 8.53 -2.82
CA VAL A 161 -13.53 8.31 -1.83
C VAL A 161 -13.83 9.12 -0.58
N ARG A 162 -13.57 8.51 0.57
CA ARG A 162 -13.65 9.15 1.89
C ARG A 162 -12.28 9.09 2.54
N VAL A 163 -11.78 10.25 2.94
CA VAL A 163 -10.53 10.41 3.69
C VAL A 163 -10.88 11.12 4.99
N PRO A 164 -10.37 10.69 6.15
CA PRO A 164 -10.74 11.30 7.42
C PRO A 164 -10.23 12.75 7.54
N ASP A 165 -10.88 13.54 8.36
CA ASP A 165 -10.38 14.84 8.82
C ASP A 165 -9.41 14.63 9.97
N VAL A 166 -8.31 15.38 9.99
CA VAL A 166 -7.34 15.34 11.10
C VAL A 166 -7.72 16.36 12.16
N HIS A 167 -7.86 15.91 13.40
CA HIS A 167 -8.07 16.76 14.57
C HIS A 167 -6.70 17.13 15.17
N ARG A 168 -6.11 18.24 14.70
CA ARG A 168 -4.75 18.65 15.05
C ARG A 168 -4.57 18.95 16.54
N GLU A 169 -5.59 19.52 17.18
CA GLU A 169 -5.64 19.84 18.61
C GLU A 169 -5.59 18.60 19.51
N TYR A 170 -5.99 17.44 18.97
CA TYR A 170 -5.95 16.13 19.63
C TYR A 170 -4.82 15.23 19.09
N SER A 171 -3.84 15.81 18.39
CA SER A 171 -2.76 15.08 17.72
C SER A 171 -1.37 15.58 18.11
N SER A 172 -0.36 14.74 17.91
CA SER A 172 1.07 15.02 18.12
C SER A 172 1.91 14.05 17.28
N GLY A 173 3.23 14.16 17.29
CA GLY A 173 4.10 13.24 16.54
C GLY A 173 3.95 11.75 16.88
N ARG A 174 3.22 11.38 17.95
CA ARG A 174 3.01 9.99 18.39
C ARG A 174 1.55 9.64 18.67
N VAL A 175 0.66 10.58 18.53
CA VAL A 175 -0.80 10.42 18.66
C VAL A 175 -1.44 11.09 17.46
N LEU A 176 -2.21 10.35 16.66
CA LEU A 176 -2.95 10.87 15.53
C LEU A 176 -4.43 10.66 15.76
N THR A 177 -5.16 11.76 15.85
CA THR A 177 -6.62 11.76 16.00
C THR A 177 -7.27 12.20 14.70
N MET A 178 -8.19 11.39 14.20
CA MET A 178 -8.89 11.64 12.94
C MET A 178 -10.34 11.24 13.03
N SER A 179 -11.19 11.83 12.20
CA SER A 179 -12.60 11.47 12.15
C SER A 179 -12.78 9.98 11.86
N ARG A 180 -13.75 9.36 12.54
CA ARG A 180 -14.03 7.94 12.33
C ARG A 180 -14.80 7.76 11.04
N LEU A 181 -14.24 6.95 10.11
CA LEU A 181 -14.94 6.58 8.89
C LEU A 181 -15.83 5.36 9.11
N GLU A 182 -16.99 5.36 8.46
CA GLU A 182 -17.89 4.22 8.40
C GLU A 182 -17.53 3.32 7.20
N GLY A 183 -17.74 2.02 7.37
CA GLY A 183 -17.53 1.01 6.33
C GLY A 183 -17.05 -0.31 6.92
N GLU A 184 -16.91 -1.30 6.07
CA GLU A 184 -16.50 -2.65 6.43
C GLU A 184 -15.19 -3.01 5.74
N HIS A 185 -14.34 -3.76 6.42
CA HIS A 185 -13.18 -4.36 5.76
C HIS A 185 -13.61 -5.42 4.75
N LEU A 186 -12.76 -5.71 3.76
CA LEU A 186 -13.05 -6.59 2.65
C LEU A 186 -13.64 -7.95 3.07
N ASP A 187 -13.10 -8.57 4.12
CA ASP A 187 -13.57 -9.88 4.60
C ASP A 187 -15.00 -9.82 5.15
N ALA A 188 -15.32 -8.76 5.89
CA ALA A 188 -16.67 -8.54 6.43
C ALA A 188 -17.66 -8.26 5.30
N LEU A 189 -17.30 -7.41 4.34
CA LEU A 189 -18.13 -7.16 3.16
C LEU A 189 -18.40 -8.46 2.38
N LEU A 190 -17.36 -9.24 2.07
CA LEU A 190 -17.50 -10.48 1.32
C LEU A 190 -18.34 -11.53 2.06
N ALA A 191 -18.31 -11.55 3.39
CA ALA A 191 -19.14 -12.42 4.22
C ALA A 191 -20.66 -12.14 4.08
N THR A 192 -21.04 -10.94 3.64
CA THR A 192 -22.43 -10.57 3.35
C THR A 192 -22.92 -11.07 1.97
N ASP A 193 -22.04 -11.70 1.18
CA ASP A 193 -22.28 -12.12 -0.22
C ASP A 193 -22.87 -11.00 -1.08
N PRO A 194 -22.12 -9.88 -1.26
CA PRO A 194 -22.63 -8.72 -1.96
C PRO A 194 -22.94 -9.05 -3.44
N PRO A 195 -23.98 -8.43 -4.03
CA PRO A 195 -24.35 -8.65 -5.42
C PRO A 195 -23.20 -8.25 -6.37
N GLN A 196 -23.15 -8.89 -7.54
CA GLN A 196 -22.08 -8.67 -8.54
C GLN A 196 -21.94 -7.20 -8.92
N GLU A 197 -23.04 -6.46 -9.05
CA GLU A 197 -23.03 -5.03 -9.37
C GLU A 197 -22.25 -4.20 -8.33
N LEU A 198 -22.37 -4.55 -7.05
CA LEU A 198 -21.61 -3.88 -5.99
C LEU A 198 -20.13 -4.24 -6.06
N ARG A 199 -19.81 -5.52 -6.30
CA ARG A 199 -18.43 -5.99 -6.48
C ARG A 199 -17.76 -5.29 -7.67
N ASP A 200 -18.47 -5.16 -8.79
CA ASP A 200 -17.99 -4.49 -10.01
C ASP A 200 -17.78 -2.99 -9.78
N ARG A 201 -18.70 -2.34 -9.08
CA ARG A 201 -18.62 -0.92 -8.72
C ARG A 201 -17.43 -0.64 -7.82
N ILE A 202 -17.25 -1.42 -6.75
CA ILE A 202 -16.10 -1.30 -5.84
C ILE A 202 -14.80 -1.55 -6.62
N GLY A 203 -14.77 -2.57 -7.47
CA GLY A 203 -13.61 -2.88 -8.31
C GLY A 203 -13.25 -1.75 -9.26
N ALA A 204 -14.23 -1.17 -9.94
CA ALA A 204 -14.02 0.00 -10.81
C ALA A 204 -13.49 1.20 -10.02
N ASN A 205 -14.07 1.49 -8.84
CA ASN A 205 -13.64 2.58 -7.98
C ASN A 205 -12.22 2.37 -7.43
N LEU A 206 -11.83 1.15 -7.06
CA LEU A 206 -10.46 0.84 -6.63
C LEU A 206 -9.46 1.06 -7.77
N LEU A 207 -9.78 0.61 -8.97
CA LEU A 207 -8.93 0.80 -10.14
C LEU A 207 -8.80 2.28 -10.48
N GLU A 208 -9.90 3.02 -10.47
CA GLU A 208 -9.92 4.46 -10.72
C GLU A 208 -9.11 5.23 -9.68
N LEU A 209 -9.31 4.91 -8.40
CA LEU A 209 -8.55 5.49 -7.28
C LEU A 209 -7.04 5.31 -7.47
N TYR A 210 -6.59 4.10 -7.83
CA TYR A 210 -5.18 3.82 -8.04
C TYR A 210 -4.57 4.64 -9.19
N TYR A 211 -5.23 4.65 -10.36
CA TYR A 211 -4.70 5.38 -11.51
C TYR A 211 -4.83 6.90 -11.38
N PHE A 212 -5.86 7.38 -10.71
CA PHE A 212 -5.98 8.79 -10.37
C PHE A 212 -4.83 9.24 -9.48
N GLN A 213 -4.52 8.49 -8.43
CA GLN A 213 -3.38 8.77 -7.56
C GLN A 213 -2.06 8.78 -8.34
N LEU A 214 -1.81 7.76 -9.15
CA LEU A 214 -0.56 7.59 -9.88
C LEU A 214 -0.38 8.61 -11.00
N LEU A 215 -1.40 8.81 -11.84
CA LEU A 215 -1.31 9.58 -13.08
C LEU A 215 -1.69 11.05 -12.92
N HIS A 216 -2.60 11.38 -12.00
CA HIS A 216 -3.08 12.73 -11.79
C HIS A 216 -2.41 13.38 -10.57
N MET A 217 -2.47 12.75 -9.39
CA MET A 217 -1.86 13.29 -8.18
C MET A 217 -0.33 13.15 -8.15
N GLN A 218 0.23 12.25 -8.95
CA GLN A 218 1.66 11.89 -8.93
C GLN A 218 2.14 11.43 -7.54
N ALA A 219 1.22 10.90 -6.78
CA ALA A 219 1.43 10.33 -5.46
C ALA A 219 0.48 9.16 -5.27
N PHE A 220 0.92 8.09 -4.64
CA PHE A 220 0.07 6.93 -4.41
C PHE A 220 0.29 6.32 -3.04
N HIS A 221 -0.76 5.70 -2.54
CA HIS A 221 -0.72 4.89 -1.33
C HIS A 221 0.08 3.61 -1.61
N ALA A 222 1.24 3.48 -0.97
CA ALA A 222 2.19 2.42 -1.25
C ALA A 222 2.07 1.21 -0.31
N ASP A 223 1.08 1.21 0.60
CA ASP A 223 0.70 0.05 1.41
C ASP A 223 -0.66 -0.51 0.95
N PRO A 224 -0.67 -1.51 0.06
CA PRO A 224 -1.87 -2.02 -0.58
C PRO A 224 -2.68 -2.97 0.31
N HIS A 225 -2.36 -3.06 1.60
CA HIS A 225 -3.07 -3.95 2.49
C HIS A 225 -4.55 -3.58 2.55
N TRP A 226 -5.45 -4.54 2.28
CA TRP A 226 -6.90 -4.31 2.28
C TRP A 226 -7.45 -3.84 3.63
N GLY A 227 -6.72 -4.02 4.73
CA GLY A 227 -7.03 -3.43 6.04
C GLY A 227 -6.97 -1.90 6.09
N ASN A 228 -6.35 -1.27 5.08
CA ASN A 228 -6.30 0.19 4.95
C ASN A 228 -7.51 0.77 4.21
N TYR A 229 -8.44 -0.09 3.77
CA TYR A 229 -9.64 0.28 3.05
C TYR A 229 -10.91 -0.14 3.83
N LEU A 230 -11.89 0.76 3.82
CA LEU A 230 -13.24 0.50 4.28
C LEU A 230 -14.19 0.59 3.09
N PHE A 231 -15.03 -0.42 2.91
CA PHE A 231 -15.96 -0.52 1.80
C PHE A 231 -17.39 -0.28 2.29
N ARG A 232 -18.20 0.41 1.50
CA ARG A 232 -19.60 0.69 1.82
C ARG A 232 -20.51 0.08 0.76
N HIS A 233 -21.76 -0.18 1.12
CA HIS A 233 -22.77 -0.77 0.23
C HIS A 233 -23.21 0.17 -0.91
N ASP A 234 -22.87 1.46 -0.86
CA ASP A 234 -23.02 2.40 -1.97
C ASP A 234 -21.87 2.33 -2.99
N GLY A 235 -20.84 1.53 -2.71
CA GLY A 235 -19.62 1.39 -3.51
C GLY A 235 -18.53 2.40 -3.16
N SER A 236 -18.76 3.32 -2.22
CA SER A 236 -17.72 4.26 -1.78
C SER A 236 -16.64 3.57 -0.95
N ILE A 237 -15.44 4.17 -0.94
CA ILE A 237 -14.21 3.62 -0.36
C ILE A 237 -13.64 4.62 0.65
N GLY A 238 -13.46 4.18 1.90
CA GLY A 238 -12.72 4.91 2.92
C GLY A 238 -11.25 4.50 2.96
N LEU A 239 -10.35 5.46 3.09
CA LEU A 239 -8.92 5.24 3.32
C LEU A 239 -8.58 5.62 4.75
N VAL A 240 -7.93 4.72 5.52
CA VAL A 240 -7.75 4.90 6.97
C VAL A 240 -6.29 4.96 7.44
N ASP A 241 -5.32 4.71 6.56
CA ASP A 241 -3.89 4.77 6.89
C ASP A 241 -3.14 5.50 5.77
N PHE A 242 -2.24 6.44 6.13
CA PHE A 242 -1.46 7.24 5.19
C PHE A 242 0.03 7.28 5.58
N GLY A 243 0.47 6.33 6.40
CA GLY A 243 1.87 6.22 6.81
C GLY A 243 2.82 5.87 5.67
N CYS A 244 2.34 5.21 4.62
CA CYS A 244 3.14 4.78 3.48
C CYS A 244 2.66 5.45 2.18
N VAL A 245 3.17 6.63 1.89
CA VAL A 245 2.90 7.38 0.65
C VAL A 245 4.18 7.51 -0.16
N LYS A 246 4.08 7.34 -1.47
CA LYS A 246 5.16 7.55 -2.43
C LYS A 246 4.79 8.60 -3.45
N TYR A 247 5.71 9.53 -3.69
CA TYR A 247 5.62 10.54 -4.75
C TYR A 247 6.41 10.08 -5.96
N VAL A 248 5.88 10.29 -7.14
CA VAL A 248 6.52 9.93 -8.39
C VAL A 248 6.89 11.18 -9.20
N PRO A 249 8.08 11.21 -9.83
CA PRO A 249 8.47 12.36 -10.62
C PRO A 249 7.54 12.55 -11.84
N PRO A 250 7.25 13.80 -12.25
CA PRO A 250 6.42 14.08 -13.45
C PRO A 250 6.89 13.34 -14.71
N LYS A 251 8.21 13.27 -14.93
CA LYS A 251 8.80 12.53 -16.05
C LYS A 251 8.49 11.02 -16.02
N PHE A 252 8.34 10.45 -14.82
CA PHE A 252 7.94 9.05 -14.69
C PHE A 252 6.50 8.85 -15.19
N VAL A 253 5.59 9.73 -14.78
CA VAL A 253 4.18 9.70 -15.20
C VAL A 253 4.07 9.92 -16.72
N GLU A 254 4.81 10.89 -17.27
CA GLU A 254 4.88 11.12 -18.71
C GLU A 254 5.37 9.86 -19.48
N ASN A 255 6.42 9.23 -19.01
CA ASN A 255 6.92 7.98 -19.61
C ASN A 255 5.89 6.84 -19.48
N LEU A 256 5.20 6.76 -18.34
CA LEU A 256 4.15 5.76 -18.12
C LEU A 256 2.98 5.95 -19.10
N ARG A 257 2.55 7.20 -19.33
CA ARG A 257 1.53 7.54 -20.34
C ARG A 257 1.97 7.10 -21.75
N LYS A 258 3.21 7.38 -22.13
CA LYS A 258 3.76 6.92 -23.44
C LYS A 258 3.74 5.39 -23.58
N ILE A 259 4.00 4.66 -22.50
CA ILE A 259 3.93 3.20 -22.49
C ILE A 259 2.50 2.70 -22.67
N PHE A 260 1.52 3.28 -21.98
CA PHE A 260 0.12 2.92 -22.11
C PHE A 260 -0.43 3.25 -23.49
N LEU A 261 -0.11 4.43 -24.03
CA LEU A 261 -0.56 4.94 -25.32
C LEU A 261 0.25 4.40 -26.51
N TYR A 262 1.28 3.59 -26.29
CA TYR A 262 2.12 3.09 -27.36
C TYR A 262 1.33 2.26 -28.38
N PRO A 263 1.28 2.69 -29.67
CA PRO A 263 0.37 2.08 -30.64
C PRO A 263 0.94 0.82 -31.31
N GLY A 264 2.25 0.61 -31.20
CA GLY A 264 2.97 -0.48 -31.91
C GLY A 264 3.02 -1.79 -31.12
N PRO A 265 3.64 -2.81 -31.73
CA PRO A 265 3.88 -4.09 -31.07
C PRO A 265 4.81 -3.91 -29.86
N ARG A 266 4.52 -4.62 -28.77
CA ARG A 266 5.29 -4.50 -27.51
C ARG A 266 6.72 -5.04 -27.60
N ASP A 267 7.04 -5.84 -28.60
CA ASP A 267 8.38 -6.35 -28.89
C ASP A 267 9.21 -5.40 -29.79
N ALA A 268 8.62 -4.29 -30.25
CA ALA A 268 9.32 -3.29 -31.07
C ALA A 268 10.47 -2.62 -30.31
N GLU A 269 11.50 -2.19 -31.06
CA GLU A 269 12.67 -1.52 -30.51
C GLU A 269 12.32 -0.19 -29.82
N ASP A 270 11.34 0.55 -30.36
CA ASP A 270 10.88 1.81 -29.77
C ASP A 270 10.19 1.58 -28.42
N PHE A 271 9.42 0.51 -28.26
CA PHE A 271 8.82 0.15 -26.98
C PHE A 271 9.88 -0.24 -25.94
N ARG A 272 10.91 -0.99 -26.37
CA ARG A 272 12.05 -1.32 -25.50
C ARG A 272 12.76 -0.07 -25.01
N ARG A 273 12.98 0.92 -25.90
CA ARG A 273 13.56 2.21 -25.50
C ARG A 273 12.70 2.94 -24.47
N LEU A 274 11.38 2.98 -24.62
CA LEU A 274 10.50 3.56 -23.61
C LEU A 274 10.64 2.89 -22.24
N LEU A 275 10.77 1.57 -22.21
CA LEU A 275 11.01 0.83 -20.98
C LEU A 275 12.38 1.15 -20.36
N GLU A 276 13.44 1.29 -21.18
CA GLU A 276 14.77 1.65 -20.72
C GLU A 276 14.85 3.10 -20.22
N GLU A 277 14.18 4.04 -20.89
CA GLU A 277 14.06 5.42 -20.44
C GLU A 277 13.49 5.54 -19.05
N ARG A 278 12.46 4.76 -18.71
CA ARG A 278 11.85 4.71 -17.38
C ARG A 278 12.90 4.46 -16.30
N TYR A 279 13.85 3.55 -16.52
CA TYR A 279 14.89 3.23 -15.55
C TYR A 279 16.01 4.27 -15.54
N SER A 280 16.30 4.89 -16.68
CA SER A 280 17.30 5.95 -16.78
C SER A 280 16.90 7.22 -16.01
N LEU A 281 15.60 7.46 -15.77
CA LEU A 281 15.12 8.57 -14.93
C LEU A 281 15.67 8.50 -13.49
N TYR A 282 16.06 7.32 -13.05
CA TYR A 282 16.65 7.08 -11.73
C TYR A 282 18.17 6.82 -11.79
N GLY A 283 18.82 7.22 -12.91
CA GLY A 283 20.26 7.02 -13.08
C GLY A 283 20.71 5.56 -13.24
N LYS A 284 19.78 4.65 -13.50
CA LYS A 284 20.03 3.21 -13.64
C LYS A 284 19.90 2.74 -15.09
N ARG A 285 20.73 1.78 -15.49
CA ARG A 285 20.61 1.07 -16.77
C ARG A 285 20.12 -0.35 -16.51
N ILE A 286 19.14 -0.80 -17.26
CA ILE A 286 18.68 -2.19 -17.21
C ILE A 286 19.39 -3.04 -18.27
N GLY A 287 19.62 -4.30 -17.90
CA GLY A 287 20.20 -5.27 -18.85
C GLY A 287 19.13 -5.89 -19.74
N ALA A 288 19.57 -6.50 -20.86
CA ALA A 288 18.70 -7.14 -21.83
C ALA A 288 17.73 -8.19 -21.24
N ALA A 289 18.12 -8.85 -20.14
CA ALA A 289 17.26 -9.81 -19.45
C ALA A 289 16.07 -9.11 -18.78
N THR A 290 16.30 -7.97 -18.11
CA THR A 290 15.24 -7.16 -17.50
C THR A 290 14.32 -6.57 -18.55
N THR A 291 14.88 -6.02 -19.65
CA THR A 291 14.09 -5.50 -20.76
C THR A 291 13.16 -6.58 -21.34
N ARG A 292 13.68 -7.80 -21.60
CA ARG A 292 12.85 -8.91 -22.06
C ARG A 292 11.74 -9.29 -21.09
N ALA A 293 12.03 -9.32 -19.79
CA ALA A 293 11.03 -9.63 -18.78
C ALA A 293 9.91 -8.56 -18.74
N LEU A 294 10.27 -7.29 -18.88
CA LEU A 294 9.31 -6.17 -18.95
C LEU A 294 8.44 -6.22 -20.23
N VAL A 295 9.03 -6.53 -21.37
CA VAL A 295 8.30 -6.71 -22.63
C VAL A 295 7.28 -7.84 -22.49
N GLN A 296 7.70 -9.00 -21.99
CA GLN A 296 6.82 -10.15 -21.77
C GLN A 296 5.69 -9.82 -20.78
N PHE A 297 5.98 -9.05 -19.74
CA PHE A 297 4.97 -8.60 -18.79
C PHE A 297 3.96 -7.65 -19.45
N ALA A 298 4.45 -6.69 -20.26
CA ALA A 298 3.59 -5.77 -21.00
C ALA A 298 2.67 -6.51 -21.98
N GLU A 299 3.18 -7.52 -22.68
CA GLU A 299 2.38 -8.31 -23.63
C GLU A 299 1.34 -9.21 -22.95
N ARG A 300 1.79 -9.99 -21.97
CA ARG A 300 0.96 -11.07 -21.40
C ARG A 300 -0.04 -10.58 -20.38
N PHE A 301 0.33 -9.59 -19.58
CA PHE A 301 -0.54 -9.06 -18.54
C PHE A 301 -1.21 -7.76 -18.97
N TYR A 302 -0.43 -6.68 -19.20
CA TYR A 302 -1.03 -5.38 -19.51
C TYR A 302 -1.81 -5.38 -20.82
N GLY A 303 -1.35 -6.09 -21.86
CA GLY A 303 -2.08 -6.21 -23.12
C GLY A 303 -3.40 -6.96 -23.01
N ARG A 304 -3.54 -7.80 -21.99
CA ARG A 304 -4.76 -8.55 -21.72
C ARG A 304 -5.72 -7.76 -20.81
N VAL A 305 -5.22 -7.20 -19.74
CA VAL A 305 -6.01 -6.46 -18.74
C VAL A 305 -6.38 -5.06 -19.27
N TYR A 306 -5.49 -4.44 -20.03
CA TYR A 306 -5.66 -3.10 -20.60
C TYR A 306 -5.53 -3.13 -22.12
N PRO A 307 -6.51 -3.65 -22.84
CA PRO A 307 -6.42 -3.74 -24.29
C PRO A 307 -6.22 -2.36 -24.92
N PRO A 308 -5.29 -2.23 -25.89
CA PRO A 308 -4.95 -0.94 -26.48
C PRO A 308 -6.04 -0.36 -27.38
N GLN A 309 -6.98 -1.19 -27.83
CA GLN A 309 -8.07 -0.80 -28.73
C GLN A 309 -9.37 -0.66 -27.91
N ILE A 310 -10.02 0.49 -28.01
CA ILE A 310 -11.29 0.78 -27.31
C ILE A 310 -12.38 -0.23 -27.69
N GLU A 311 -12.37 -0.69 -28.94
CA GLU A 311 -13.33 -1.68 -29.46
C GLU A 311 -13.29 -3.03 -28.73
N ARG A 312 -12.15 -3.36 -28.10
CA ARG A 312 -12.00 -4.59 -27.28
C ARG A 312 -12.40 -4.39 -25.81
N ASP A 313 -12.73 -3.18 -25.39
CA ASP A 313 -13.14 -2.86 -24.03
C ASP A 313 -14.68 -2.83 -23.88
N ASP A 314 -15.42 -3.39 -24.81
CA ASP A 314 -16.88 -3.53 -24.71
C ASP A 314 -17.25 -4.58 -23.64
N GLU A 315 -16.40 -5.56 -23.42
CA GLU A 315 -16.54 -6.52 -22.34
C GLU A 315 -15.63 -6.15 -21.16
N PRO A 316 -16.16 -6.12 -19.91
CA PRO A 316 -15.36 -5.87 -18.73
C PRO A 316 -14.37 -7.03 -18.52
N PHE A 317 -13.16 -6.72 -18.07
CA PHE A 317 -12.21 -7.72 -17.65
C PHE A 317 -12.67 -8.39 -16.35
N ASP A 318 -12.75 -9.73 -16.35
CA ASP A 318 -13.16 -10.52 -15.19
C ASP A 318 -11.94 -10.87 -14.32
N PHE A 319 -11.82 -10.21 -13.17
CA PHE A 319 -10.73 -10.45 -12.22
C PHE A 319 -10.88 -11.76 -11.43
N SER A 320 -11.98 -12.48 -11.52
CA SER A 320 -12.07 -13.83 -10.95
C SER A 320 -11.13 -14.84 -11.64
N ASP A 321 -10.59 -14.48 -12.82
CA ASP A 321 -9.63 -15.29 -13.56
C ASP A 321 -8.29 -15.43 -12.80
N ALA A 322 -8.14 -16.57 -12.13
CA ALA A 322 -6.90 -16.91 -11.43
C ALA A 322 -5.66 -17.00 -12.35
N GLY A 323 -5.86 -17.17 -13.69
CA GLY A 323 -4.79 -17.15 -14.67
C GLY A 323 -4.14 -15.78 -14.78
N ALA A 324 -4.96 -14.71 -14.81
CA ALA A 324 -4.46 -13.34 -14.85
C ALA A 324 -3.64 -12.97 -13.62
N LEU A 325 -4.11 -13.35 -12.43
CA LEU A 325 -3.36 -13.09 -11.19
C LEU A 325 -2.03 -13.86 -11.16
N ARG A 326 -2.01 -15.11 -11.61
CA ARG A 326 -0.76 -15.90 -11.74
C ARG A 326 0.20 -15.27 -12.76
N ASP A 327 -0.31 -14.81 -13.89
CA ASP A 327 0.49 -14.13 -14.90
C ASP A 327 1.12 -12.86 -14.32
N TYR A 328 0.34 -12.04 -13.59
CA TYR A 328 0.85 -10.87 -12.89
C TYR A 328 1.97 -11.25 -11.92
N THR A 329 1.72 -12.18 -11.01
CA THR A 329 2.69 -12.60 -10.00
C THR A 329 3.97 -13.14 -10.64
N THR A 330 3.83 -14.05 -11.61
CA THR A 330 4.98 -14.68 -12.29
C THR A 330 5.85 -13.66 -13.03
N HIS A 331 5.23 -12.71 -13.74
CA HIS A 331 5.98 -11.74 -14.54
C HIS A 331 6.54 -10.59 -13.70
N SER A 332 5.79 -10.10 -12.72
CA SER A 332 6.25 -9.11 -11.74
C SER A 332 7.51 -9.59 -11.02
N LEU A 333 7.53 -10.85 -10.61
CA LEU A 333 8.70 -11.49 -10.00
C LEU A 333 9.90 -11.59 -10.92
N ARG A 334 9.69 -11.93 -12.18
CA ARG A 334 10.80 -11.97 -13.16
C ARG A 334 11.45 -10.60 -13.30
N VAL A 335 10.65 -9.55 -13.32
CA VAL A 335 11.14 -8.17 -13.34
C VAL A 335 11.92 -7.83 -12.07
N THR A 336 11.38 -8.17 -10.90
CA THR A 336 12.02 -7.92 -9.60
C THR A 336 13.32 -8.71 -9.44
N ARG A 337 13.36 -9.96 -9.93
CA ARG A 337 14.57 -10.82 -9.91
C ARG A 337 15.63 -10.41 -10.92
N ALA A 338 15.27 -9.68 -11.96
CA ALA A 338 16.23 -9.19 -12.91
C ALA A 338 17.07 -8.07 -12.27
N LYS A 339 18.40 -8.16 -12.37
CA LYS A 339 19.34 -7.18 -11.82
C LYS A 339 19.00 -5.78 -12.32
N GLY A 340 18.68 -4.85 -11.42
CA GLY A 340 18.37 -3.46 -11.74
C GLY A 340 16.97 -2.99 -11.32
N ALA A 341 16.19 -3.82 -10.59
CA ALA A 341 14.96 -3.34 -9.98
C ALA A 341 15.27 -2.17 -9.03
N LEU A 342 14.56 -1.05 -9.24
CA LEU A 342 14.67 0.13 -8.41
C LEU A 342 13.75 -0.01 -7.20
N PRO A 343 14.11 0.50 -6.02
CA PRO A 343 13.25 0.50 -4.84
C PRO A 343 11.86 1.07 -5.13
N GLU A 344 11.76 2.13 -5.95
CA GLU A 344 10.50 2.76 -6.34
C GLU A 344 9.57 1.79 -7.09
N TYR A 345 10.13 0.91 -7.91
CA TYR A 345 9.36 -0.14 -8.58
C TYR A 345 8.85 -1.21 -7.63
N VAL A 346 9.56 -1.47 -6.55
CA VAL A 346 9.12 -2.41 -5.52
C VAL A 346 7.82 -1.92 -4.90
N PHE A 347 7.74 -0.62 -4.56
CA PHE A 347 6.53 -0.04 -3.99
C PHE A 347 5.37 0.03 -4.99
N LEU A 348 5.66 0.37 -6.26
CA LEU A 348 4.65 0.40 -7.31
C LEU A 348 4.10 -1.01 -7.59
N ALA A 349 4.98 -1.99 -7.78
CA ALA A 349 4.59 -3.38 -8.00
C ALA A 349 3.80 -3.95 -6.82
N ARG A 350 4.15 -3.55 -5.60
CA ARG A 350 3.45 -3.90 -4.38
C ARG A 350 2.04 -3.31 -4.33
N ALA A 351 1.89 -2.02 -4.66
CA ALA A 351 0.59 -1.37 -4.73
C ALA A 351 -0.31 -2.01 -5.80
N GLU A 352 0.25 -2.32 -6.97
CA GLU A 352 -0.46 -3.04 -8.03
C GLU A 352 -0.85 -4.47 -7.61
N ALA A 353 0.05 -5.20 -6.95
CA ALA A 353 -0.23 -6.56 -6.48
C ALA A 353 -1.42 -6.58 -5.51
N GLY A 354 -1.45 -5.66 -4.54
CA GLY A 354 -2.56 -5.56 -3.60
C GLY A 354 -3.86 -5.16 -4.27
N LEU A 355 -3.82 -4.24 -5.25
CA LEU A 355 -4.98 -3.88 -6.06
C LEU A 355 -5.54 -5.11 -6.79
N TYR A 356 -4.70 -5.84 -7.54
CA TYR A 356 -5.17 -7.00 -8.31
C TYR A 356 -5.62 -8.15 -7.42
N GLN A 357 -4.99 -8.37 -6.28
CA GLN A 357 -5.47 -9.34 -5.28
C GLN A 357 -6.85 -8.96 -4.74
N THR A 358 -7.07 -7.68 -4.44
CA THR A 358 -8.36 -7.19 -3.95
C THR A 358 -9.45 -7.33 -5.02
N LEU A 359 -9.15 -6.95 -6.28
CA LEU A 359 -10.05 -7.13 -7.42
C LEU A 359 -10.40 -8.61 -7.66
N HIS A 360 -9.41 -9.50 -7.55
CA HIS A 360 -9.62 -10.94 -7.66
C HIS A 360 -10.51 -11.47 -6.54
N ARG A 361 -10.28 -11.09 -5.30
CA ARG A 361 -11.12 -11.50 -4.15
C ARG A 361 -12.55 -11.01 -4.27
N LEU A 362 -12.76 -9.81 -4.80
CA LEU A 362 -14.08 -9.29 -5.14
C LEU A 362 -14.75 -10.09 -6.28
N GLY A 363 -13.97 -10.75 -7.16
CA GLY A 363 -14.47 -11.28 -8.42
C GLY A 363 -15.05 -10.17 -9.29
N ALA A 364 -14.43 -8.99 -9.27
CA ALA A 364 -14.94 -7.81 -9.95
C ALA A 364 -14.77 -7.91 -11.46
N ARG A 365 -15.74 -7.36 -12.21
CA ARG A 365 -15.70 -7.19 -13.66
C ARG A 365 -15.60 -5.72 -13.99
N VAL A 366 -14.50 -5.33 -14.63
CA VAL A 366 -14.14 -3.90 -14.75
C VAL A 366 -13.72 -3.55 -16.17
N HIS A 367 -14.27 -2.45 -16.71
CA HIS A 367 -13.83 -1.83 -17.97
C HIS A 367 -12.52 -1.06 -17.76
N THR A 368 -11.41 -1.80 -17.65
CA THR A 368 -10.12 -1.30 -17.20
C THR A 368 -9.54 -0.21 -18.08
N SER A 369 -9.53 -0.41 -19.41
CA SER A 369 -8.97 0.56 -20.35
C SER A 369 -9.76 1.88 -20.38
N ARG A 370 -11.09 1.84 -20.21
CA ARG A 370 -11.91 3.05 -20.15
C ARG A 370 -11.57 3.91 -18.93
N ILE A 371 -11.30 3.27 -17.78
CA ILE A 371 -10.94 3.97 -16.57
C ILE A 371 -9.56 4.60 -16.73
N VAL A 372 -8.56 3.82 -17.12
CA VAL A 372 -7.16 4.31 -17.18
C VAL A 372 -7.02 5.45 -18.20
N ARG A 373 -7.68 5.35 -19.34
CA ARG A 373 -7.59 6.35 -20.41
C ARG A 373 -8.09 7.74 -20.02
N ARG A 374 -9.00 7.86 -19.05
CA ARG A 374 -9.41 9.17 -18.53
C ARG A 374 -8.26 10.02 -18.00
N TYR A 375 -7.16 9.35 -17.61
CA TYR A 375 -5.99 9.96 -16.97
C TYR A 375 -4.73 9.92 -17.83
N LEU A 376 -4.83 9.39 -19.06
CA LEU A 376 -3.69 9.34 -19.97
C LEU A 376 -3.58 10.59 -20.84
N ASP A 377 -4.70 11.21 -21.18
CA ASP A 377 -4.78 12.49 -21.88
C ASP A 377 -4.66 13.60 -20.83
N GLY A 378 -3.44 14.01 -20.51
CA GLY A 378 -3.12 14.93 -19.44
C GLY A 378 -3.14 16.39 -19.82
#